data_b9a60884737d65185da5f4558788b32c
#
_entry.id   b9a60884737d65185da5f4558788b32c
#
_cell.length_a   1.000
_cell.length_b   1.000
_cell.length_c   1.000
_cell.angle_alpha   90.00
_cell.angle_beta   90.00
_cell.angle_gamma   90.00
#
_symmetry.space_group_name_H-M   'P 1'
#
loop_
_entity.id
_entity.type
_entity.pdbx_description
1 polymer ?
#
loop_
_entity_poly.entity_id
_entity_poly.type
_entity_poly.pdbx_seq_one_letter_code
_entity_poly.pdbx_strand_id
1 'polypeptide(L)'
;MEIPTDHLNKMSVAEFDTSKLMINAARQRDQRGLEDVLIVDVDCHHYENESMREIVEFIDDPVLRRTAQVYSGAGTGANNPFMMGSPGSQDVAGRITRYPLRKMEETPEDDTHRDIHLSLRWMDAMGVDYVMLFPTPMLLLGLHPVPEYEAVMSRAYNRWLTEKILKEEKRLKTMLYLPFNDPDATYKMVQDFGDSEGVCGFMVVSTRYKPVYDNAYMKTYSLIEEMGKPLAFHGSYSWNDQLLGNTNRFLVTHALGFTIFNAVHLCNWIANGLPERF
;
A
#
# COMPACT_ATOMS: atom_id res chain seq x y z
N MET A 1 -31.71 -9.47 6.16
CA MET A 1 -31.30 -10.54 7.12
C MET A 1 -29.83 -10.31 7.41
N GLU A 2 -29.46 -9.94 8.62
CA GLU A 2 -28.04 -9.79 8.97
C GLU A 2 -27.35 -11.15 8.86
N ILE A 3 -26.18 -11.18 8.21
CA ILE A 3 -25.35 -12.37 8.20
C ILE A 3 -24.69 -12.44 9.58
N PRO A 4 -24.95 -13.46 10.41
CA PRO A 4 -24.29 -13.57 11.70
C PRO A 4 -22.77 -13.65 11.50
N THR A 5 -22.00 -12.84 12.23
CA THR A 5 -20.53 -12.83 12.17
C THR A 5 -19.92 -14.19 12.48
N ASP A 6 -20.54 -14.96 13.34
CA ASP A 6 -20.13 -16.34 13.67
C ASP A 6 -20.10 -17.29 12.48
N HIS A 7 -20.91 -17.04 11.47
CA HIS A 7 -20.94 -17.85 10.25
C HIS A 7 -19.69 -17.61 9.40
N LEU A 8 -19.21 -16.37 9.32
CA LEU A 8 -18.03 -16.01 8.53
C LEU A 8 -16.74 -16.65 9.08
N ASN A 9 -16.63 -16.76 10.39
CA ASN A 9 -15.48 -17.38 11.07
C ASN A 9 -15.36 -18.89 10.83
N LYS A 10 -16.42 -19.53 10.31
CA LYS A 10 -16.49 -20.98 10.06
C LYS A 10 -16.40 -21.32 8.57
N MET A 11 -16.40 -20.31 7.68
CA MET A 11 -16.33 -20.55 6.24
C MET A 11 -14.90 -20.91 5.82
N SER A 12 -14.75 -21.91 5.00
CA SER A 12 -13.52 -22.17 4.29
C SER A 12 -13.26 -21.10 3.21
N VAL A 13 -11.99 -20.94 2.78
CA VAL A 13 -11.65 -20.00 1.69
C VAL A 13 -12.45 -20.29 0.41
N ALA A 14 -12.76 -21.57 0.15
CA ALA A 14 -13.54 -21.98 -1.02
C ALA A 14 -15.03 -21.58 -0.94
N GLU A 15 -15.54 -21.41 0.28
CA GLU A 15 -16.94 -21.04 0.53
C GLU A 15 -17.12 -19.52 0.72
N PHE A 16 -15.99 -18.78 0.85
CA PHE A 16 -16.03 -17.35 1.06
C PHE A 16 -16.50 -16.63 -0.22
N ASP A 17 -17.67 -16.01 -0.13
CA ASP A 17 -18.27 -15.24 -1.22
C ASP A 17 -18.46 -13.79 -0.79
N THR A 18 -17.63 -12.90 -1.33
CA THR A 18 -17.67 -11.46 -1.05
C THR A 18 -18.95 -10.80 -1.58
N SER A 19 -19.64 -11.39 -2.57
CA SER A 19 -20.86 -10.83 -3.13
C SER A 19 -21.95 -10.68 -2.07
N LYS A 20 -22.08 -11.67 -1.17
CA LYS A 20 -23.03 -11.59 -0.05
C LYS A 20 -22.71 -10.49 0.94
N LEU A 21 -21.41 -10.25 1.18
CA LEU A 21 -20.95 -9.15 2.04
C LEU A 21 -21.29 -7.80 1.41
N MET A 22 -21.08 -7.64 0.10
CA MET A 22 -21.40 -6.43 -0.63
C MET A 22 -22.90 -6.13 -0.63
N ILE A 23 -23.74 -7.14 -0.84
CA ILE A 23 -25.22 -6.99 -0.75
C ILE A 23 -25.63 -6.53 0.65
N ASN A 24 -25.05 -7.09 1.70
CA ASN A 24 -25.35 -6.69 3.06
C ASN A 24 -24.85 -5.27 3.37
N ALA A 25 -23.66 -4.90 2.88
CA ALA A 25 -23.12 -3.55 3.03
C ALA A 25 -24.01 -2.50 2.35
N ALA A 26 -24.43 -2.75 1.10
CA ALA A 26 -25.34 -1.87 0.37
C ALA A 26 -26.67 -1.67 1.11
N ARG A 27 -27.27 -2.73 1.62
CA ARG A 27 -28.47 -2.63 2.44
C ARG A 27 -28.27 -1.80 3.70
N GLN A 28 -27.14 -1.93 4.39
CA GLN A 28 -26.83 -1.13 5.58
C GLN A 28 -26.57 0.34 5.23
N ARG A 29 -25.91 0.62 4.12
CA ARG A 29 -25.73 1.97 3.59
C ARG A 29 -27.08 2.66 3.41
N ASP A 30 -28.00 2.02 2.68
CA ASP A 30 -29.34 2.55 2.40
C ASP A 30 -30.15 2.76 3.70
N GLN A 31 -30.12 1.79 4.62
CA GLN A 31 -30.79 1.91 5.92
C GLN A 31 -30.26 3.05 6.81
N ARG A 32 -29.02 3.45 6.62
CA ARG A 32 -28.37 4.54 7.38
C ARG A 32 -28.45 5.88 6.68
N GLY A 33 -28.98 5.95 5.45
CA GLY A 33 -29.06 7.17 4.64
C GLY A 33 -27.66 7.73 4.31
N LEU A 34 -26.71 6.85 4.00
CA LEU A 34 -25.34 7.29 3.71
C LEU A 34 -25.17 7.83 2.30
N GLU A 35 -26.14 7.72 1.44
CA GLU A 35 -26.13 8.24 0.07
C GLU A 35 -26.04 9.76 -0.03
N ASP A 36 -26.44 10.47 1.03
CA ASP A 36 -26.35 11.94 1.11
C ASP A 36 -25.09 12.44 1.84
N VAL A 37 -24.18 11.54 2.21
CA VAL A 37 -22.96 11.84 2.98
C VAL A 37 -21.74 11.60 2.11
N LEU A 38 -20.92 12.64 1.91
CA LEU A 38 -19.61 12.46 1.26
C LEU A 38 -18.69 11.61 2.15
N ILE A 39 -18.31 10.44 1.65
CA ILE A 39 -17.43 9.50 2.35
C ILE A 39 -16.12 9.34 1.57
N VAL A 40 -15.02 9.65 2.24
CA VAL A 40 -13.66 9.47 1.70
C VAL A 40 -12.91 8.47 2.57
N ASP A 41 -12.51 7.36 1.99
CA ASP A 41 -11.60 6.40 2.64
C ASP A 41 -10.15 6.82 2.38
N VAL A 42 -9.46 7.21 3.43
CA VAL A 42 -8.09 7.75 3.35
C VAL A 42 -7.00 6.70 3.55
N ASP A 43 -7.38 5.42 3.72
CA ASP A 43 -6.45 4.30 3.96
C ASP A 43 -6.96 3.01 3.30
N CYS A 44 -7.26 3.09 2.02
CA CYS A 44 -7.73 1.96 1.22
C CYS A 44 -6.57 1.19 0.61
N HIS A 45 -6.63 -0.13 0.69
CA HIS A 45 -5.58 -0.99 0.18
C HIS A 45 -6.01 -1.85 -1.00
N HIS A 46 -5.14 -1.97 -1.99
CA HIS A 46 -5.24 -3.01 -3.02
C HIS A 46 -4.09 -4.03 -2.91
N TYR A 47 -4.20 -5.12 -3.64
CA TYR A 47 -3.18 -6.16 -3.70
C TYR A 47 -2.44 -6.08 -5.03
N GLU A 48 -1.50 -5.16 -5.13
CA GLU A 48 -0.71 -4.87 -6.35
C GLU A 48 0.07 -6.08 -6.86
N ASN A 49 0.31 -7.08 -6.01
CA ASN A 49 0.93 -8.33 -6.44
C ASN A 49 0.07 -9.14 -7.43
N GLU A 50 -1.22 -8.91 -7.48
CA GLU A 50 -2.10 -9.52 -8.47
C GLU A 50 -1.88 -8.91 -9.87
N SER A 51 -1.42 -7.65 -9.93
CA SER A 51 -1.04 -6.93 -11.14
C SER A 51 0.48 -6.88 -11.38
N MET A 52 1.26 -7.69 -10.64
CA MET A 52 2.72 -7.63 -10.67
C MET A 52 3.31 -7.85 -12.06
N ARG A 53 2.69 -8.69 -12.90
CA ARG A 53 3.14 -8.93 -14.28
C ARG A 53 3.07 -7.67 -15.14
N GLU A 54 2.10 -6.81 -14.90
CA GLU A 54 1.96 -5.52 -15.57
C GLU A 54 2.94 -4.51 -14.99
N ILE A 55 3.05 -4.43 -13.65
CA ILE A 55 3.92 -3.48 -12.96
C ILE A 55 5.37 -3.62 -13.40
N VAL A 56 5.86 -4.85 -13.53
CA VAL A 56 7.27 -5.09 -13.92
C VAL A 56 7.59 -4.62 -15.35
N GLU A 57 6.60 -4.48 -16.23
CA GLU A 57 6.81 -3.92 -17.57
C GLU A 57 7.17 -2.43 -17.55
N PHE A 58 6.85 -1.73 -16.45
CA PHE A 58 7.19 -0.33 -16.23
C PHE A 58 8.60 -0.12 -15.66
N ILE A 59 9.38 -1.17 -15.45
CA ILE A 59 10.79 -1.07 -15.06
C ILE A 59 11.61 -0.60 -16.27
N ASP A 60 12.32 0.52 -16.12
CA ASP A 60 13.09 1.11 -17.22
C ASP A 60 14.33 0.27 -17.57
N ASP A 61 15.07 -0.23 -16.56
CA ASP A 61 16.25 -1.07 -16.78
C ASP A 61 15.87 -2.44 -17.35
N PRO A 62 16.35 -2.82 -18.55
CA PRO A 62 15.95 -4.07 -19.18
C PRO A 62 16.47 -5.32 -18.46
N VAL A 63 17.57 -5.23 -17.73
CA VAL A 63 18.14 -6.36 -16.97
C VAL A 63 17.32 -6.60 -15.72
N LEU A 64 17.02 -5.53 -14.97
CA LEU A 64 16.18 -5.61 -13.78
C LEU A 64 14.75 -6.01 -14.14
N ARG A 65 14.21 -5.46 -15.24
CA ARG A 65 12.89 -5.87 -15.76
C ARG A 65 12.85 -7.35 -16.07
N ARG A 66 13.85 -7.87 -16.80
CA ARG A 66 13.91 -9.31 -17.12
C ARG A 66 14.00 -10.17 -15.88
N THR A 67 14.78 -9.77 -14.90
CA THR A 67 14.88 -10.45 -13.61
C THR A 67 13.52 -10.46 -12.89
N ALA A 68 12.87 -9.31 -12.80
CA ALA A 68 11.55 -9.19 -12.18
C ALA A 68 10.47 -10.02 -12.89
N GLN A 69 10.47 -10.07 -14.23
CA GLN A 69 9.55 -10.92 -15.02
C GLN A 69 9.67 -12.41 -14.68
N VAL A 70 10.90 -12.91 -14.50
CA VAL A 70 11.13 -14.32 -14.12
C VAL A 70 10.48 -14.63 -12.78
N TYR A 71 10.60 -13.73 -11.81
CA TYR A 71 10.06 -13.94 -10.47
C TYR A 71 8.57 -13.62 -10.37
N SER A 72 8.02 -12.69 -11.15
CA SER A 72 6.60 -12.36 -11.15
C SER A 72 5.70 -13.49 -11.67
N GLY A 73 6.27 -14.43 -12.44
CA GLY A 73 5.57 -15.62 -12.91
C GLY A 73 5.52 -16.78 -11.87
N ALA A 74 6.29 -16.72 -10.81
CA ALA A 74 6.50 -17.83 -9.86
C ALA A 74 5.50 -17.87 -8.69
N GLY A 75 4.39 -17.15 -8.76
CA GLY A 75 3.35 -17.14 -7.72
C GLY A 75 3.13 -15.78 -7.07
N THR A 76 2.23 -15.75 -6.10
CA THR A 76 1.83 -14.56 -5.38
C THR A 76 3.03 -13.85 -4.75
N GLY A 77 3.11 -12.55 -4.88
CA GLY A 77 4.21 -11.65 -4.57
C GLY A 77 4.98 -11.82 -3.26
N ALA A 78 4.49 -12.68 -2.34
CA ALA A 78 5.19 -13.02 -1.10
C ALA A 78 6.60 -13.64 -1.31
N ASN A 79 6.85 -14.22 -2.47
CA ASN A 79 8.14 -14.85 -2.83
C ASN A 79 8.91 -14.07 -3.90
N ASN A 80 8.42 -12.91 -4.33
CA ASN A 80 9.13 -12.08 -5.28
C ASN A 80 10.23 -11.30 -4.53
N PRO A 81 11.53 -11.51 -4.82
CA PRO A 81 12.63 -10.84 -4.11
C PRO A 81 12.62 -9.32 -4.27
N PHE A 82 11.94 -8.78 -5.28
CA PHE A 82 11.75 -7.35 -5.44
C PHE A 82 10.68 -6.76 -4.50
N MET A 83 9.81 -7.62 -3.97
CA MET A 83 8.71 -7.21 -3.08
C MET A 83 8.98 -7.61 -1.64
N MET A 84 9.94 -8.51 -1.41
CA MET A 84 10.30 -8.94 -0.07
C MET A 84 11.13 -7.85 0.60
N GLY A 85 10.68 -7.44 1.76
CA GLY A 85 11.54 -6.79 2.71
C GLY A 85 12.73 -7.69 3.09
N SER A 86 13.32 -7.42 4.22
CA SER A 86 14.41 -8.24 4.76
C SER A 86 14.06 -9.73 4.73
N PRO A 87 14.98 -10.62 4.34
CA PRO A 87 14.80 -12.05 4.53
C PRO A 87 14.39 -12.36 5.97
N GLY A 88 13.31 -13.09 6.15
CA GLY A 88 12.73 -13.37 7.47
C GLY A 88 11.65 -12.38 7.92
N SER A 89 11.22 -11.45 7.07
CA SER A 89 10.00 -10.67 7.30
C SER A 89 8.73 -11.55 7.32
N GLN A 90 8.85 -12.77 6.83
CA GLN A 90 7.81 -13.80 6.93
C GLN A 90 7.86 -14.50 8.29
N ASP A 91 6.75 -15.13 8.65
CA ASP A 91 6.67 -15.90 9.88
C ASP A 91 7.43 -17.24 9.76
N VAL A 92 8.72 -17.20 10.02
CA VAL A 92 9.59 -18.39 10.04
C VAL A 92 9.62 -19.07 11.41
N ALA A 93 8.97 -18.50 12.42
CA ALA A 93 8.98 -19.01 13.79
C ALA A 93 7.68 -19.73 14.18
N GLY A 94 6.88 -20.18 13.23
CA GLY A 94 5.58 -20.82 13.48
C GLY A 94 4.50 -19.87 13.99
N ARG A 95 4.66 -18.55 13.79
CA ARG A 95 3.65 -17.55 14.08
C ARG A 95 2.53 -17.63 13.06
N ILE A 96 1.29 -17.49 13.50
CA ILE A 96 0.14 -17.57 12.59
C ILE A 96 0.08 -16.28 11.77
N THR A 97 0.15 -16.40 10.44
CA THR A 97 -0.06 -15.30 9.53
C THR A 97 -1.54 -14.91 9.52
N ARG A 98 -1.81 -13.62 9.38
CA ARG A 98 -3.16 -13.07 9.40
C ARG A 98 -3.99 -13.50 8.20
N TYR A 99 -3.35 -13.56 7.05
CA TYR A 99 -4.04 -13.74 5.79
C TYR A 99 -3.97 -15.19 5.35
N PRO A 100 -5.10 -15.93 5.37
CA PRO A 100 -5.19 -17.19 4.65
C PRO A 100 -4.95 -16.94 3.16
N LEU A 101 -4.62 -17.97 2.42
CA LEU A 101 -4.58 -17.91 0.97
C LEU A 101 -5.93 -17.35 0.46
N ARG A 102 -5.86 -16.23 -0.24
CA ARG A 102 -7.02 -15.55 -0.76
C ARG A 102 -7.35 -16.12 -2.14
N LYS A 103 -8.62 -16.42 -2.37
CA LYS A 103 -9.09 -16.73 -3.71
C LYS A 103 -9.06 -15.46 -4.55
N MET A 104 -8.49 -15.54 -5.73
CA MET A 104 -8.55 -14.45 -6.71
C MET A 104 -10.01 -14.28 -7.16
N GLU A 105 -10.51 -13.05 -7.10
CA GLU A 105 -11.88 -12.76 -7.49
C GLU A 105 -11.99 -12.55 -9.00
N GLU A 106 -13.07 -13.03 -9.58
CA GLU A 106 -13.39 -12.83 -10.99
C GLU A 106 -13.92 -11.41 -11.20
N THR A 107 -13.54 -10.80 -12.31
CA THR A 107 -14.02 -9.49 -12.78
C THR A 107 -14.62 -9.64 -14.17
N PRO A 108 -15.48 -8.72 -14.62
CA PRO A 108 -15.97 -8.71 -16.00
C PRO A 108 -14.82 -8.74 -17.02
N GLU A 109 -15.05 -9.40 -18.15
CA GLU A 109 -14.13 -9.39 -19.30
C GLU A 109 -14.48 -8.19 -20.20
N ASP A 110 -13.93 -7.03 -19.85
CA ASP A 110 -14.05 -5.79 -20.62
C ASP A 110 -12.71 -5.02 -20.61
N ASP A 111 -12.70 -3.79 -21.13
CA ASP A 111 -11.49 -2.98 -21.20
C ASP A 111 -11.10 -2.29 -19.89
N THR A 112 -11.92 -2.42 -18.83
CA THR A 112 -11.68 -1.81 -17.53
C THR A 112 -10.70 -2.65 -16.72
N HIS A 113 -9.68 -2.00 -16.16
CA HIS A 113 -8.68 -2.71 -15.37
C HIS A 113 -9.30 -3.42 -14.15
N ARG A 114 -8.81 -4.62 -13.85
CA ARG A 114 -9.29 -5.45 -12.74
C ARG A 114 -9.34 -4.71 -11.40
N ASP A 115 -8.30 -3.95 -11.06
CA ASP A 115 -8.22 -3.22 -9.78
C ASP A 115 -9.28 -2.13 -9.70
N ILE A 116 -9.67 -1.52 -10.82
CA ILE A 116 -10.78 -0.57 -10.90
C ILE A 116 -12.10 -1.27 -10.61
N HIS A 117 -12.39 -2.39 -11.29
CA HIS A 117 -13.61 -3.17 -11.03
C HIS A 117 -13.73 -3.55 -9.56
N LEU A 118 -12.67 -4.08 -8.96
CA LEU A 118 -12.69 -4.51 -7.57
C LEU A 118 -12.87 -3.32 -6.61
N SER A 119 -12.25 -2.19 -6.89
CA SER A 119 -12.37 -0.99 -6.06
C SER A 119 -13.79 -0.43 -6.15
N LEU A 120 -14.31 -0.20 -7.35
CA LEU A 120 -15.63 0.37 -7.54
C LEU A 120 -16.74 -0.50 -6.93
N ARG A 121 -16.63 -1.82 -7.08
CA ARG A 121 -17.62 -2.75 -6.55
C ARG A 121 -17.85 -2.60 -5.04
N TRP A 122 -16.78 -2.49 -4.25
CA TRP A 122 -16.93 -2.32 -2.81
C TRP A 122 -17.23 -0.87 -2.43
N MET A 123 -16.67 0.10 -3.15
CA MET A 123 -17.00 1.53 -2.94
C MET A 123 -18.48 1.78 -3.10
N ASP A 124 -19.08 1.27 -4.19
CA ASP A 124 -20.51 1.41 -4.45
C ASP A 124 -21.35 0.69 -3.40
N ALA A 125 -20.94 -0.51 -2.99
CA ALA A 125 -21.66 -1.25 -1.95
C ALA A 125 -21.63 -0.55 -0.59
N MET A 126 -20.56 0.12 -0.25
CA MET A 126 -20.38 0.81 1.04
C MET A 126 -20.80 2.28 1.00
N GLY A 127 -21.02 2.86 -0.19
CA GLY A 127 -21.30 4.29 -0.36
C GLY A 127 -20.07 5.17 -0.19
N VAL A 128 -18.89 4.67 -0.58
CA VAL A 128 -17.64 5.44 -0.53
C VAL A 128 -17.47 6.19 -1.84
N ASP A 129 -17.29 7.51 -1.78
CA ASP A 129 -17.17 8.37 -2.95
C ASP A 129 -15.75 8.40 -3.51
N TYR A 130 -14.75 8.52 -2.64
CA TYR A 130 -13.34 8.55 -3.00
C TYR A 130 -12.51 7.68 -2.08
N VAL A 131 -11.43 7.13 -2.63
CA VAL A 131 -10.43 6.36 -1.85
C VAL A 131 -9.04 6.86 -2.11
N MET A 132 -8.19 6.84 -1.06
CA MET A 132 -6.73 6.88 -1.18
C MET A 132 -6.22 5.46 -1.26
N LEU A 133 -5.76 5.06 -2.45
CA LEU A 133 -5.32 3.71 -2.73
C LEU A 133 -3.85 3.53 -2.36
N PHE A 134 -3.57 2.56 -1.50
CA PHE A 134 -2.24 2.18 -1.06
C PHE A 134 -1.89 0.75 -1.46
N PRO A 135 -0.60 0.44 -1.73
CA PRO A 135 -0.16 -0.93 -1.94
C PRO A 135 -0.23 -1.72 -0.63
N THR A 136 -0.28 -3.05 -0.70
CA THR A 136 -0.25 -3.93 0.47
C THR A 136 1.11 -4.63 0.61
N PRO A 137 1.54 -5.52 -0.29
CA PRO A 137 2.87 -6.15 -0.19
C PRO A 137 4.03 -5.16 -0.24
N MET A 138 3.95 -4.09 -1.03
CA MET A 138 5.01 -3.08 -1.15
C MET A 138 5.24 -2.26 0.12
N LEU A 139 4.36 -2.30 1.11
CA LEU A 139 4.63 -1.68 2.41
C LEU A 139 5.88 -2.25 3.10
N LEU A 140 6.32 -3.43 2.72
CA LEU A 140 7.56 -4.05 3.22
C LEU A 140 8.78 -3.73 2.36
N LEU A 141 8.60 -3.11 1.20
CA LEU A 141 9.69 -2.85 0.25
C LEU A 141 10.79 -1.95 0.83
N GLY A 142 10.43 -0.99 1.69
CA GLY A 142 11.38 -0.14 2.41
C GLY A 142 12.31 -0.89 3.38
N LEU A 143 12.05 -2.18 3.65
CA LEU A 143 12.93 -3.06 4.42
C LEU A 143 13.88 -3.89 3.53
N HIS A 144 13.81 -3.73 2.21
CA HIS A 144 14.69 -4.45 1.31
C HIS A 144 16.16 -4.05 1.57
N PRO A 145 17.10 -5.01 1.71
CA PRO A 145 18.50 -4.71 2.06
C PRO A 145 19.24 -3.94 0.96
N VAL A 146 18.72 -3.92 -0.27
CA VAL A 146 19.27 -3.20 -1.41
C VAL A 146 18.32 -2.04 -1.76
N PRO A 147 18.67 -0.78 -1.42
CA PRO A 147 17.79 0.39 -1.67
C PRO A 147 17.42 0.59 -3.14
N GLU A 148 18.27 0.17 -4.06
CA GLU A 148 18.02 0.22 -5.50
C GLU A 148 16.76 -0.56 -5.92
N TYR A 149 16.49 -1.69 -5.26
CA TYR A 149 15.26 -2.45 -5.53
C TYR A 149 14.01 -1.71 -5.07
N GLU A 150 14.09 -1.02 -3.92
CA GLU A 150 12.99 -0.15 -3.50
C GLU A 150 12.75 0.96 -4.53
N ALA A 151 13.80 1.63 -4.99
CA ALA A 151 13.70 2.72 -5.95
C ALA A 151 13.10 2.26 -7.30
N VAL A 152 13.58 1.13 -7.83
CA VAL A 152 13.13 0.59 -9.11
C VAL A 152 11.67 0.13 -9.06
N MET A 153 11.30 -0.62 -8.02
CA MET A 153 9.95 -1.18 -7.91
C MET A 153 8.92 -0.12 -7.56
N SER A 154 9.25 0.82 -6.68
CA SER A 154 8.33 1.93 -6.38
C SER A 154 8.11 2.83 -7.58
N ARG A 155 9.14 3.07 -8.41
CA ARG A 155 9.00 3.82 -9.66
C ARG A 155 8.08 3.10 -10.65
N ALA A 156 8.28 1.80 -10.85
CA ALA A 156 7.46 0.99 -11.74
C ALA A 156 5.99 0.98 -11.27
N TYR A 157 5.77 0.77 -9.98
CA TYR A 157 4.44 0.79 -9.38
C TYR A 157 3.75 2.16 -9.52
N ASN A 158 4.41 3.24 -9.14
CA ASN A 158 3.83 4.59 -9.23
C ASN A 158 3.47 4.95 -10.68
N ARG A 159 4.31 4.56 -11.62
CA ARG A 159 4.08 4.78 -13.04
C ARG A 159 2.90 3.95 -13.55
N TRP A 160 2.85 2.66 -13.23
CA TRP A 160 1.71 1.80 -13.54
C TRP A 160 0.41 2.35 -12.93
N LEU A 161 0.44 2.72 -11.65
CA LEU A 161 -0.73 3.23 -10.94
C LEU A 161 -1.27 4.51 -11.59
N THR A 162 -0.39 5.47 -11.89
CA THR A 162 -0.79 6.75 -12.50
C THR A 162 -1.26 6.59 -13.94
N GLU A 163 -0.62 5.72 -14.74
CA GLU A 163 -0.92 5.56 -16.15
C GLU A 163 -2.10 4.62 -16.44
N LYS A 164 -2.33 3.61 -15.57
CA LYS A 164 -3.33 2.55 -15.82
C LYS A 164 -4.55 2.62 -14.93
N ILE A 165 -4.44 3.18 -13.73
CA ILE A 165 -5.52 3.15 -12.73
C ILE A 165 -6.10 4.54 -12.51
N LEU A 166 -5.28 5.48 -12.05
CA LEU A 166 -5.78 6.81 -11.64
C LEU A 166 -6.26 7.66 -12.81
N LYS A 167 -5.70 7.44 -14.00
CA LYS A 167 -6.11 8.13 -15.22
C LYS A 167 -7.48 7.68 -15.71
N GLU A 168 -7.80 6.40 -15.53
CA GLU A 168 -9.06 5.79 -15.98
C GLU A 168 -10.21 6.01 -15.00
N GLU A 169 -9.93 6.06 -13.69
CA GLU A 169 -10.98 6.19 -12.67
C GLU A 169 -10.68 7.32 -11.68
N LYS A 170 -11.51 8.37 -11.73
CA LYS A 170 -11.29 9.61 -10.96
C LYS A 170 -11.66 9.53 -9.49
N ARG A 171 -12.41 8.53 -9.08
CA ARG A 171 -12.73 8.26 -7.67
C ARG A 171 -11.54 7.65 -6.92
N LEU A 172 -10.60 7.05 -7.65
CA LEU A 172 -9.36 6.51 -7.10
C LEU A 172 -8.30 7.60 -7.04
N LYS A 173 -7.72 7.79 -5.89
CA LYS A 173 -6.62 8.70 -5.60
C LYS A 173 -5.49 7.93 -4.96
N THR A 174 -4.34 8.54 -4.80
CA THR A 174 -3.21 7.93 -4.08
C THR A 174 -2.33 8.96 -3.39
N MET A 175 -1.58 8.49 -2.41
CA MET A 175 -0.34 9.11 -1.97
C MET A 175 0.80 8.27 -2.53
N LEU A 176 1.63 8.86 -3.40
CA LEU A 176 2.70 8.13 -4.09
C LEU A 176 3.71 7.53 -3.11
N TYR A 177 4.06 6.28 -3.35
CA TYR A 177 5.13 5.61 -2.60
C TYR A 177 6.48 6.29 -2.87
N LEU A 178 7.17 6.73 -1.82
CA LEU A 178 8.52 7.29 -1.91
C LEU A 178 9.57 6.24 -1.48
N PRO A 179 10.58 5.98 -2.34
CA PRO A 179 11.68 5.04 -2.02
C PRO A 179 12.67 5.68 -1.04
N PHE A 180 12.27 5.77 0.22
CA PHE A 180 12.89 6.62 1.23
C PHE A 180 14.30 6.17 1.68
N ASN A 181 14.78 5.01 1.26
CA ASN A 181 16.16 4.61 1.49
C ASN A 181 17.16 5.22 0.50
N ASP A 182 16.64 5.82 -0.60
CA ASP A 182 17.42 6.55 -1.59
C ASP A 182 16.89 8.00 -1.71
N PRO A 183 17.58 8.99 -1.14
CA PRO A 183 17.14 10.40 -1.16
C PRO A 183 17.01 11.00 -2.57
N ASP A 184 17.90 10.61 -3.50
CA ASP A 184 17.86 11.15 -4.86
C ASP A 184 16.71 10.52 -5.66
N ALA A 185 16.49 9.23 -5.54
CA ALA A 185 15.33 8.55 -6.12
C ALA A 185 14.03 9.11 -5.54
N THR A 186 13.99 9.37 -4.23
CA THR A 186 12.84 10.01 -3.55
C THR A 186 12.52 11.37 -4.15
N TYR A 187 13.52 12.25 -4.27
CA TYR A 187 13.35 13.58 -4.87
C TYR A 187 12.85 13.50 -6.31
N LYS A 188 13.48 12.64 -7.10
CA LYS A 188 13.09 12.42 -8.49
C LYS A 188 11.67 11.86 -8.63
N MET A 189 11.22 11.03 -7.70
CA MET A 189 9.86 10.50 -7.68
C MET A 189 8.83 11.62 -7.53
N VAL A 190 9.08 12.56 -6.61
CA VAL A 190 8.23 13.73 -6.41
C VAL A 190 8.19 14.60 -7.66
N GLN A 191 9.35 14.86 -8.28
CA GLN A 191 9.42 15.66 -9.52
C GLN A 191 8.68 15.01 -10.69
N ASP A 192 8.86 13.70 -10.90
CA ASP A 192 8.36 13.02 -12.09
C ASP A 192 6.85 12.76 -12.03
N PHE A 193 6.29 12.54 -10.84
CA PHE A 193 4.91 12.07 -10.68
C PHE A 193 4.03 12.94 -9.79
N GLY A 194 4.60 13.92 -9.09
CA GLY A 194 3.86 14.70 -8.10
C GLY A 194 2.63 15.42 -8.65
N ASP A 195 2.66 15.86 -9.91
CA ASP A 195 1.55 16.55 -10.58
C ASP A 195 0.64 15.61 -11.39
N SER A 196 0.86 14.30 -11.34
CA SER A 196 0.01 13.33 -12.05
C SER A 196 -1.43 13.37 -11.53
N GLU A 197 -2.38 13.14 -12.43
CA GLU A 197 -3.81 13.09 -12.09
C GLU A 197 -4.06 12.03 -11.01
N GLY A 198 -4.84 12.35 -10.00
CA GLY A 198 -5.17 11.45 -8.91
C GLY A 198 -4.12 11.38 -7.78
N VAL A 199 -2.97 12.02 -7.94
CA VAL A 199 -1.94 12.08 -6.89
C VAL A 199 -2.26 13.22 -5.92
N CYS A 200 -2.64 12.87 -4.69
CA CYS A 200 -3.01 13.82 -3.65
C CYS A 200 -1.88 14.12 -2.67
N GLY A 201 -0.82 13.35 -2.66
CA GLY A 201 0.31 13.52 -1.75
C GLY A 201 1.34 12.41 -1.90
N PHE A 202 2.15 12.25 -0.87
CA PHE A 202 3.26 11.30 -0.87
C PHE A 202 3.24 10.46 0.38
N MET A 203 3.67 9.20 0.26
CA MET A 203 3.70 8.24 1.36
C MET A 203 5.11 7.75 1.62
N VAL A 204 5.47 7.74 2.88
CA VAL A 204 6.68 7.14 3.40
C VAL A 204 6.29 5.99 4.33
N VAL A 205 6.84 4.80 4.11
CA VAL A 205 6.60 3.67 5.02
C VAL A 205 7.42 3.87 6.29
N SER A 206 6.81 3.64 7.45
CA SER A 206 7.41 3.92 8.75
C SER A 206 8.58 3.01 9.13
N THR A 207 8.55 1.76 8.71
CA THR A 207 9.61 0.77 8.98
C THR A 207 10.72 0.88 7.95
N ARG A 208 11.76 1.67 8.24
CA ARG A 208 12.86 1.90 7.31
C ARG A 208 14.17 2.21 8.01
N TYR A 209 15.24 2.25 7.24
CA TYR A 209 16.61 2.37 7.77
C TYR A 209 17.08 3.82 7.92
N LYS A 210 16.56 4.77 7.13
CA LYS A 210 16.98 6.18 7.18
C LYS A 210 16.03 7.03 8.02
N PRO A 211 16.57 7.97 8.82
CA PRO A 211 15.75 8.84 9.65
C PRO A 211 15.11 9.97 8.82
N VAL A 212 13.90 10.38 9.21
CA VAL A 212 13.15 11.45 8.53
C VAL A 212 13.82 12.82 8.62
N TYR A 213 14.69 13.04 9.59
CA TYR A 213 15.41 14.30 9.81
C TYR A 213 16.74 14.38 9.07
N ASP A 214 17.11 13.38 8.28
CA ASP A 214 18.35 13.41 7.51
C ASP A 214 18.32 14.57 6.49
N ASN A 215 19.39 15.35 6.46
CA ASN A 215 19.51 16.54 5.59
C ASN A 215 19.36 16.22 4.10
N ALA A 216 19.62 14.98 3.69
CA ALA A 216 19.44 14.55 2.31
C ALA A 216 17.99 14.68 1.81
N TYR A 217 17.00 14.72 2.72
CA TYR A 217 15.58 14.84 2.36
C TYR A 217 15.07 16.27 2.34
N MET A 218 15.83 17.27 2.82
CA MET A 218 15.32 18.64 2.94
C MET A 218 14.85 19.22 1.61
N LYS A 219 15.58 18.96 0.51
CA LYS A 219 15.17 19.37 -0.84
C LYS A 219 13.83 18.72 -1.27
N THR A 220 13.60 17.48 -0.85
CA THR A 220 12.35 16.77 -1.13
C THR A 220 11.18 17.39 -0.35
N TYR A 221 11.37 17.69 0.91
CA TYR A 221 10.34 18.32 1.73
C TYR A 221 9.98 19.72 1.22
N SER A 222 10.99 20.54 0.82
CA SER A 222 10.71 21.83 0.18
C SER A 222 9.88 21.68 -1.09
N LEU A 223 10.20 20.70 -1.94
CA LEU A 223 9.43 20.48 -3.16
C LEU A 223 7.99 20.03 -2.87
N ILE A 224 7.79 19.15 -1.88
CA ILE A 224 6.46 18.70 -1.45
C ILE A 224 5.64 19.88 -0.89
N GLU A 225 6.27 20.75 -0.09
CA GLU A 225 5.67 21.97 0.43
C GLU A 225 5.28 22.94 -0.72
N GLU A 226 6.18 23.20 -1.68
CA GLU A 226 5.92 24.01 -2.87
C GLU A 226 4.72 23.50 -3.68
N MET A 227 4.53 22.17 -3.75
CA MET A 227 3.36 21.56 -4.37
C MET A 227 2.08 21.67 -3.54
N GLY A 228 2.17 22.09 -2.29
CA GLY A 228 1.04 22.16 -1.36
C GLY A 228 0.43 20.79 -1.06
N LYS A 229 1.22 19.71 -1.09
CA LYS A 229 0.77 18.33 -0.91
C LYS A 229 1.23 17.75 0.41
N PRO A 230 0.41 16.91 1.07
CA PRO A 230 0.80 16.26 2.33
C PRO A 230 1.81 15.15 2.13
N LEU A 231 2.63 14.93 3.17
CA LEU A 231 3.47 13.75 3.35
C LEU A 231 2.87 12.88 4.44
N ALA A 232 2.47 11.67 4.10
CA ALA A 232 1.91 10.70 5.03
C ALA A 232 2.96 9.67 5.47
N PHE A 233 2.81 9.19 6.70
CA PHE A 233 3.59 8.08 7.25
C PHE A 233 2.69 6.87 7.38
N HIS A 234 2.86 5.90 6.48
CA HIS A 234 2.10 4.67 6.52
C HIS A 234 2.82 3.65 7.40
N GLY A 235 2.10 3.10 8.36
CA GLY A 235 2.63 2.05 9.22
C GLY A 235 2.91 0.75 8.45
N SER A 236 3.82 -0.03 8.98
CA SER A 236 4.05 -1.40 8.57
C SER A 236 4.57 -2.18 9.79
N TYR A 237 4.75 -3.48 9.64
CA TYR A 237 5.28 -4.31 10.71
C TYR A 237 6.48 -5.12 10.23
N SER A 238 7.35 -5.49 11.15
CA SER A 238 8.44 -6.41 10.87
C SER A 238 8.79 -7.23 12.10
N TRP A 239 8.84 -8.55 11.98
CA TRP A 239 9.35 -9.41 13.04
C TRP A 239 10.87 -9.38 13.18
N ASN A 240 11.56 -8.80 12.21
CA ASN A 240 13.01 -8.58 12.29
C ASN A 240 13.36 -7.37 13.14
N ASP A 241 12.40 -6.53 13.46
CA ASP A 241 12.61 -5.46 14.43
C ASP A 241 12.90 -6.06 15.81
N GLN A 242 13.88 -5.47 16.51
CA GLN A 242 14.36 -6.00 17.80
C GLN A 242 13.27 -6.02 18.87
N LEU A 243 12.36 -5.06 18.85
CA LEU A 243 11.24 -4.98 19.77
C LEU A 243 10.13 -5.95 19.38
N LEU A 244 9.72 -5.92 18.11
CA LEU A 244 8.61 -6.73 17.60
C LEU A 244 8.98 -8.20 17.48
N GLY A 245 10.26 -8.54 17.32
CA GLY A 245 10.77 -9.90 17.33
C GLY A 245 10.51 -10.67 18.61
N ASN A 246 10.27 -9.98 19.72
CA ASN A 246 9.89 -10.59 21.00
C ASN A 246 8.41 -10.97 21.10
N THR A 247 7.59 -10.57 20.13
CA THR A 247 6.16 -10.94 20.13
C THR A 247 5.97 -12.35 19.56
N ASN A 248 4.95 -13.06 20.04
CA ASN A 248 4.65 -14.42 19.61
C ASN A 248 3.26 -14.56 18.97
N ARG A 249 2.60 -13.45 18.69
CA ARG A 249 1.29 -13.40 18.03
C ARG A 249 1.27 -12.30 16.99
N PHE A 250 0.76 -12.61 15.79
CA PHE A 250 0.63 -11.63 14.70
C PHE A 250 -0.13 -10.38 15.14
N LEU A 251 -1.23 -10.54 15.86
CA LEU A 251 -2.04 -9.41 16.33
C LEU A 251 -1.20 -8.39 17.11
N VAL A 252 -0.31 -8.86 17.99
CA VAL A 252 0.54 -7.98 18.80
C VAL A 252 1.59 -7.28 17.94
N THR A 253 2.28 -8.03 17.08
CA THR A 253 3.29 -7.49 16.14
C THR A 253 2.68 -6.44 15.23
N HIS A 254 1.51 -6.74 14.69
CA HIS A 254 0.80 -5.84 13.76
C HIS A 254 0.35 -4.55 14.47
N ALA A 255 -0.33 -4.67 15.60
CA ALA A 255 -0.82 -3.50 16.33
C ALA A 255 0.31 -2.59 16.83
N LEU A 256 1.37 -3.16 17.39
CA LEU A 256 2.51 -2.38 17.87
C LEU A 256 3.33 -1.77 16.73
N GLY A 257 3.56 -2.50 15.64
CA GLY A 257 4.35 -2.03 14.51
C GLY A 257 3.77 -0.76 13.88
N PHE A 258 2.48 -0.75 13.63
CA PHE A 258 1.81 0.44 13.09
C PHE A 258 1.86 1.65 14.03
N THR A 259 1.82 1.42 15.33
CA THR A 259 1.82 2.52 16.32
C THR A 259 3.24 3.03 16.62
N ILE A 260 4.17 2.12 16.94
CA ILE A 260 5.49 2.49 17.48
C ILE A 260 6.32 3.22 16.43
N PHE A 261 6.38 2.71 15.20
CA PHE A 261 7.20 3.33 14.17
C PHE A 261 6.69 4.72 13.79
N ASN A 262 5.39 4.91 13.68
CA ASN A 262 4.81 6.23 13.42
C ASN A 262 5.05 7.19 14.58
N ALA A 263 4.96 6.73 15.83
CA ALA A 263 5.27 7.54 17.00
C ALA A 263 6.75 7.99 17.01
N VAL A 264 7.68 7.09 16.68
CA VAL A 264 9.11 7.44 16.56
C VAL A 264 9.34 8.50 15.49
N HIS A 265 8.71 8.35 14.31
CA HIS A 265 8.86 9.35 13.24
C HIS A 265 8.24 10.69 13.61
N LEU A 266 7.09 10.70 14.27
CA LEU A 266 6.44 11.93 14.75
C LEU A 266 7.33 12.64 15.78
N CYS A 267 7.88 11.93 16.74
CA CYS A 267 8.80 12.50 17.73
C CYS A 267 10.05 13.08 17.05
N ASN A 268 10.64 12.36 16.10
CA ASN A 268 11.78 12.83 15.35
C ASN A 268 11.46 14.05 14.49
N TRP A 269 10.29 14.09 13.86
CA TRP A 269 9.81 15.21 13.07
C TRP A 269 9.74 16.49 13.89
N ILE A 270 9.08 16.41 15.06
CA ILE A 270 8.92 17.55 15.98
C ILE A 270 10.27 17.95 16.62
N ALA A 271 11.00 17.00 17.18
CA ALA A 271 12.22 17.28 17.92
C ALA A 271 13.35 17.87 17.06
N ASN A 272 13.33 17.64 15.75
CA ASN A 272 14.32 18.20 14.82
C ASN A 272 13.83 19.49 14.11
N GLY A 273 12.72 20.07 14.55
CA GLY A 273 12.20 21.36 14.07
C GLY A 273 11.75 21.32 12.60
N LEU A 274 11.28 20.15 12.12
CA LEU A 274 10.77 20.05 10.74
C LEU A 274 9.46 20.81 10.53
N PRO A 275 8.50 20.85 11.52
CA PRO A 275 7.27 21.63 11.37
C PRO A 275 7.48 23.16 11.28
N GLU A 276 8.62 23.66 11.72
CA GLU A 276 8.98 25.08 11.60
C GLU A 276 9.68 25.41 10.28
N ARG A 277 10.03 24.38 9.50
CA ARG A 277 10.77 24.51 8.23
C ARG A 277 9.91 24.25 7.02
N PHE A 278 8.88 23.39 7.19
CA PHE A 278 8.01 22.91 6.11
C PHE A 278 6.55 22.86 6.53
#